data_f7ca9240f4b600dd3c4ca4f95fc85ff4
#
_entry.id   f7ca9240f4b600dd3c4ca4f95fc85ff4
#
_cell.length_a   1.000
_cell.length_b   1.000
_cell.length_c   1.000
_cell.angle_alpha   90.00
_cell.angle_beta   90.00
_cell.angle_gamma   90.00
#
_symmetry.space_group_name_H-M   'P 1'
#
loop_
_entity.id
_entity.type
_entity.pdbx_description
1 polymer ?
#
loop_
_entity_poly.entity_id
_entity_poly.type
_entity_poly.pdbx_seq_one_letter_code
_entity_poly.pdbx_strand_id
1 'polypeptide(L)'
;MYADIIIKNGRCVTMCGDGGADWVAAAGKMICAAGRGDDWQKLVRPGTQVIDARGGTVLPGFIDNHFHVMQTAVNMMSVDLGGARSHRELGEMLAAAEKREGAVLGCQVEESQFEEKRFPDRYVLDRYCSDSPVVLFSKEYPVSMLNTHA
;
A
#
# COMPACT_ATOMS: atom_id res chain seq x y z
N MET A 1 -33.76 18.01 -2.58
CA MET A 1 -32.79 17.43 -1.62
C MET A 1 -31.48 18.22 -1.78
N TYR A 2 -30.79 18.57 -0.70
CA TYR A 2 -29.52 19.28 -0.76
C TYR A 2 -28.39 18.34 -0.37
N ALA A 3 -27.19 18.59 -0.89
CA ALA A 3 -26.01 17.80 -0.61
C ALA A 3 -25.20 18.40 0.55
N ASP A 4 -24.51 17.55 1.29
CA ASP A 4 -23.48 17.95 2.26
C ASP A 4 -22.10 18.06 1.60
N ILE A 5 -21.83 17.17 0.64
CA ILE A 5 -20.58 17.14 -0.13
C ILE A 5 -20.92 16.97 -1.61
N ILE A 6 -20.24 17.73 -2.46
CA ILE A 6 -20.26 17.58 -3.93
C ILE A 6 -18.82 17.49 -4.42
N ILE A 7 -18.52 16.48 -5.21
CA ILE A 7 -17.25 16.37 -5.95
C ILE A 7 -17.58 16.63 -7.41
N LYS A 8 -16.96 17.64 -8.02
CA LYS A 8 -17.20 18.08 -9.41
C LYS A 8 -15.93 18.02 -10.25
N ASN A 9 -16.10 18.19 -11.55
CA ASN A 9 -15.00 18.23 -12.53
C ASN A 9 -14.13 16.96 -12.45
N GLY A 10 -14.75 15.79 -12.21
CA GLY A 10 -14.07 14.52 -12.15
C GLY A 10 -14.57 13.54 -13.20
N ARG A 11 -13.82 12.47 -13.40
CA ARG A 11 -14.31 11.27 -14.09
C ARG A 11 -14.89 10.32 -13.05
N CYS A 12 -16.18 10.43 -12.78
CA CYS A 12 -16.83 9.59 -11.78
C CYS A 12 -17.18 8.22 -12.38
N VAL A 13 -16.64 7.15 -11.81
CA VAL A 13 -16.95 5.77 -12.15
C VAL A 13 -18.02 5.27 -11.19
N THR A 14 -19.27 5.25 -11.65
CA THR A 14 -20.43 4.93 -10.81
C THR A 14 -20.61 3.44 -10.52
N MET A 15 -19.92 2.56 -11.26
CA MET A 15 -20.08 1.10 -11.24
C MET A 15 -21.47 0.59 -11.66
N CYS A 16 -22.33 1.48 -12.18
CA CYS A 16 -23.73 1.16 -12.55
C CYS A 16 -23.96 1.03 -14.06
N GLY A 17 -22.93 1.06 -14.89
CA GLY A 17 -23.05 0.88 -16.35
C GLY A 17 -23.58 2.09 -17.14
N ASP A 18 -23.92 3.20 -16.50
CA ASP A 18 -24.71 4.30 -17.06
C ASP A 18 -23.88 5.41 -17.73
N GLY A 19 -22.77 5.06 -18.37
CA GLY A 19 -22.00 6.03 -19.15
C GLY A 19 -21.17 7.05 -18.36
N GLY A 20 -21.07 6.91 -17.05
CA GLY A 20 -20.27 7.76 -16.17
C GLY A 20 -20.88 9.14 -15.87
N ALA A 21 -20.31 9.82 -14.89
CA ALA A 21 -20.67 11.16 -14.47
C ALA A 21 -19.42 12.03 -14.33
N ASP A 22 -19.56 13.35 -14.32
CA ASP A 22 -18.46 14.27 -14.04
C ASP A 22 -18.57 14.96 -12.67
N TRP A 23 -19.66 14.67 -11.95
CA TRP A 23 -19.85 15.04 -10.56
C TRP A 23 -20.65 14.00 -9.79
N VAL A 24 -20.47 13.99 -8.47
CA VAL A 24 -21.24 13.17 -7.52
C VAL A 24 -21.56 14.00 -6.28
N ALA A 25 -22.74 13.80 -5.72
CA ALA A 25 -23.21 14.47 -4.52
C ALA A 25 -23.63 13.45 -3.45
N ALA A 26 -23.30 13.74 -2.20
CA ALA A 26 -23.67 12.93 -1.04
C ALA A 26 -24.41 13.78 0.01
N ALA A 27 -25.37 13.15 0.67
CA ALA A 27 -26.09 13.69 1.81
C ALA A 27 -26.09 12.66 2.94
N GLY A 28 -25.56 13.04 4.10
CA GLY A 28 -25.31 12.12 5.19
C GLY A 28 -24.36 10.99 4.77
N LYS A 29 -24.84 9.75 4.82
CA LYS A 29 -24.07 8.55 4.46
C LYS A 29 -24.39 7.99 3.06
N MET A 30 -25.19 8.72 2.28
CA MET A 30 -25.70 8.23 1.00
C MET A 30 -25.26 9.12 -0.16
N ILE A 31 -24.92 8.50 -1.29
CA ILE A 31 -24.85 9.21 -2.57
C ILE A 31 -26.30 9.57 -2.96
N CYS A 32 -26.60 10.84 -3.12
CA CYS A 32 -27.93 11.31 -3.42
C CYS A 32 -28.14 11.66 -4.90
N ALA A 33 -27.06 11.93 -5.63
CA ALA A 33 -27.10 12.19 -7.07
C ALA A 33 -25.71 12.04 -7.70
N ALA A 34 -25.70 11.74 -8.99
CA ALA A 34 -24.53 11.85 -9.85
C ALA A 34 -25.02 12.32 -11.23
N GLY A 35 -24.19 13.04 -11.98
CA GLY A 35 -24.61 13.58 -13.27
C GLY A 35 -23.48 14.23 -14.03
N ARG A 36 -23.86 14.98 -15.07
CA ARG A 36 -22.95 15.72 -15.95
C ARG A 36 -23.30 17.20 -16.01
N GLY A 37 -22.28 18.01 -16.35
CA GLY A 37 -22.43 19.46 -16.46
C GLY A 37 -22.67 20.12 -15.10
N ASP A 38 -23.49 21.18 -15.07
CA ASP A 38 -23.60 22.08 -13.92
C ASP A 38 -24.82 21.84 -13.03
N ASP A 39 -25.58 20.78 -13.24
CA ASP A 39 -26.80 20.49 -12.47
C ASP A 39 -26.53 20.26 -10.96
N TRP A 40 -25.31 19.95 -10.57
CA TRP A 40 -24.89 19.87 -9.19
C TRP A 40 -25.14 21.16 -8.40
N GLN A 41 -25.15 22.33 -9.07
CA GLN A 41 -25.39 23.62 -8.42
C GLN A 41 -26.75 23.70 -7.75
N LYS A 42 -27.78 22.98 -8.27
CA LYS A 42 -29.13 22.90 -7.70
C LYS A 42 -29.16 22.18 -6.34
N LEU A 43 -28.10 21.46 -5.99
CA LEU A 43 -27.97 20.69 -4.75
C LEU A 43 -27.21 21.45 -3.66
N VAL A 44 -26.64 22.61 -3.99
CA VAL A 44 -25.86 23.42 -3.06
C VAL A 44 -26.78 24.16 -2.07
N ARG A 45 -26.37 24.17 -0.80
CA ARG A 45 -26.94 25.00 0.27
C ARG A 45 -25.82 25.61 1.12
N PRO A 46 -26.11 26.56 2.01
CA PRO A 46 -25.13 27.00 3.00
C PRO A 46 -24.60 25.80 3.80
N GLY A 47 -23.27 25.64 3.81
CA GLY A 47 -22.58 24.50 4.45
C GLY A 47 -22.26 23.31 3.53
N THR A 48 -22.76 23.29 2.28
CA THR A 48 -22.32 22.27 1.31
C THR A 48 -20.82 22.44 0.99
N GLN A 49 -20.05 21.37 1.19
CA GLN A 49 -18.64 21.32 0.78
C GLN A 49 -18.55 20.97 -0.71
N VAL A 50 -17.92 21.81 -1.51
CA VAL A 50 -17.69 21.56 -2.95
C VAL A 50 -16.21 21.30 -3.17
N ILE A 51 -15.89 20.10 -3.68
CA ILE A 51 -14.52 19.64 -3.99
C ILE A 51 -14.36 19.60 -5.49
N ASP A 52 -13.32 20.23 -6.01
CA ASP A 52 -12.95 20.15 -7.42
C ASP A 52 -11.96 19.04 -7.65
N ALA A 53 -12.34 17.99 -8.37
CA ALA A 53 -11.50 16.85 -8.70
C ALA A 53 -10.45 17.16 -9.79
N ARG A 54 -10.52 18.33 -10.45
CA ARG A 54 -9.55 18.80 -11.45
C ARG A 54 -9.24 17.79 -12.56
N GLY A 55 -10.27 17.09 -13.04
CA GLY A 55 -10.13 16.03 -14.04
C GLY A 55 -9.70 14.67 -13.49
N GLY A 56 -9.48 14.56 -12.18
CA GLY A 56 -9.13 13.29 -11.53
C GLY A 56 -10.26 12.27 -11.60
N THR A 57 -9.92 11.01 -11.39
CA THR A 57 -10.90 9.92 -11.33
C THR A 57 -11.49 9.83 -9.92
N VAL A 58 -12.82 9.81 -9.85
CA VAL A 58 -13.59 9.63 -8.61
C VAL A 58 -14.16 8.22 -8.61
N LEU A 59 -13.82 7.45 -7.58
CA LEU A 59 -14.20 6.05 -7.39
C LEU A 59 -14.90 5.87 -6.05
N PRO A 60 -15.78 4.86 -5.91
CA PRO A 60 -16.17 4.38 -4.59
C PRO A 60 -14.94 3.99 -3.76
N GLY A 61 -15.00 4.18 -2.45
CA GLY A 61 -13.94 3.70 -1.55
C GLY A 61 -13.71 2.20 -1.72
N PHE A 62 -12.45 1.78 -1.71
CA PHE A 62 -12.11 0.36 -1.85
C PHE A 62 -12.50 -0.40 -0.58
N ILE A 63 -13.08 -1.58 -0.77
CA ILE A 63 -13.35 -2.56 0.27
C ILE A 63 -12.53 -3.78 -0.08
N ASP A 64 -11.44 -4.00 0.66
CA ASP A 64 -10.63 -5.20 0.53
C ASP A 64 -11.15 -6.25 1.51
N ASN A 65 -11.80 -7.28 0.98
CA ASN A 65 -12.35 -8.39 1.75
C ASN A 65 -11.42 -9.61 1.84
N HIS A 66 -10.22 -9.53 1.25
CA HIS A 66 -9.18 -10.53 1.34
C HIS A 66 -7.84 -9.83 1.64
N PHE A 67 -7.59 -9.55 2.91
CA PHE A 67 -6.43 -8.78 3.34
C PHE A 67 -5.65 -9.51 4.44
N HIS A 68 -4.37 -9.69 4.23
CA HIS A 68 -3.45 -10.32 5.18
C HIS A 68 -2.90 -9.28 6.17
N VAL A 69 -3.71 -8.92 7.17
CA VAL A 69 -3.39 -7.84 8.13
C VAL A 69 -2.04 -8.04 8.81
N MET A 70 -1.76 -9.27 9.29
CA MET A 70 -0.52 -9.58 10.00
C MET A 70 0.70 -9.45 9.08
N GLN A 71 0.61 -9.94 7.85
CA GLN A 71 1.70 -9.83 6.87
C GLN A 71 1.97 -8.38 6.49
N THR A 72 0.92 -7.59 6.29
CA THR A 72 1.06 -6.16 6.01
C THR A 72 1.72 -5.44 7.18
N ALA A 73 1.32 -5.73 8.42
CA ALA A 73 1.94 -5.16 9.60
C ALA A 73 3.42 -5.53 9.70
N VAL A 74 3.78 -6.80 9.46
CA VAL A 74 5.18 -7.24 9.42
C VAL A 74 5.95 -6.50 8.32
N ASN A 75 5.39 -6.37 7.11
CA ASN A 75 6.04 -5.64 6.02
C ASN A 75 6.28 -4.17 6.37
N MET A 76 5.31 -3.50 7.00
CA MET A 76 5.46 -2.10 7.43
C MET A 76 6.54 -1.91 8.51
N MET A 77 6.88 -2.96 9.23
CA MET A 77 7.93 -2.98 10.25
C MET A 77 9.28 -3.48 9.72
N SER A 78 9.31 -4.03 8.52
CA SER A 78 10.47 -4.66 7.92
C SER A 78 11.21 -3.70 6.99
N VAL A 79 12.52 -3.91 6.83
CA VAL A 79 13.28 -3.27 5.75
C VAL A 79 12.93 -3.94 4.42
N ASP A 80 12.62 -3.13 3.42
CA ASP A 80 12.36 -3.60 2.05
C ASP A 80 13.70 -3.93 1.37
N LEU A 81 13.91 -5.21 1.07
CA LEU A 81 15.11 -5.75 0.45
C LEU A 81 14.94 -6.06 -1.04
N GLY A 82 13.79 -5.73 -1.63
CA GLY A 82 13.49 -5.99 -3.05
C GLY A 82 14.42 -5.30 -4.04
N GLY A 83 15.15 -4.26 -3.59
CA GLY A 83 16.16 -3.56 -4.38
C GLY A 83 17.53 -4.27 -4.47
N ALA A 84 17.85 -5.18 -3.55
CA ALA A 84 19.15 -5.85 -3.50
C ALA A 84 19.34 -6.79 -4.70
N ARG A 85 20.52 -6.75 -5.32
CA ARG A 85 20.88 -7.60 -6.47
C ARG A 85 21.90 -8.67 -6.14
N SER A 86 22.54 -8.60 -4.98
CA SER A 86 23.49 -9.58 -4.49
C SER A 86 23.35 -9.78 -2.98
N HIS A 87 23.88 -10.88 -2.46
CA HIS A 87 23.95 -11.11 -1.01
C HIS A 87 24.78 -10.04 -0.29
N ARG A 88 25.73 -9.42 -0.97
CA ARG A 88 26.52 -8.30 -0.44
C ARG A 88 25.63 -7.06 -0.24
N GLU A 89 24.89 -6.66 -1.28
CA GLU A 89 23.99 -5.50 -1.17
C GLU A 89 22.89 -5.72 -0.13
N LEU A 90 22.30 -6.92 -0.09
CA LEU A 90 21.35 -7.30 0.95
C LEU A 90 21.96 -7.14 2.34
N GLY A 91 23.19 -7.63 2.54
CA GLY A 91 23.88 -7.52 3.81
C GLY A 91 24.18 -6.07 4.23
N GLU A 92 24.58 -5.22 3.29
CA GLU A 92 24.79 -3.79 3.52
C GLU A 92 23.47 -3.09 3.93
N MET A 93 22.35 -3.42 3.29
CA MET A 93 21.03 -2.92 3.66
C MET A 93 20.61 -3.38 5.05
N LEU A 94 20.85 -4.64 5.40
CA LEU A 94 20.55 -5.18 6.74
C LEU A 94 21.40 -4.52 7.82
N ALA A 95 22.69 -4.31 7.58
CA ALA A 95 23.59 -3.66 8.53
C ALA A 95 23.19 -2.20 8.81
N ALA A 96 22.58 -1.53 7.83
CA ALA A 96 22.08 -0.17 7.96
C ALA A 96 20.63 -0.10 8.50
N ALA A 97 19.94 -1.23 8.64
CA ALA A 97 18.55 -1.28 9.05
C ALA A 97 18.37 -0.94 10.53
N GLU A 98 17.24 -0.31 10.85
CA GLU A 98 16.84 -0.08 12.23
C GLU A 98 16.47 -1.40 12.93
N LYS A 99 17.08 -1.65 14.08
CA LYS A 99 16.71 -2.79 14.93
C LYS A 99 15.44 -2.45 15.71
N ARG A 100 14.43 -3.30 15.60
CA ARG A 100 13.19 -3.19 16.36
C ARG A 100 13.15 -4.26 17.43
N GLU A 101 13.03 -3.85 18.68
CA GLU A 101 13.12 -4.75 19.84
C GLU A 101 14.37 -5.67 19.80
N GLY A 102 15.47 -5.14 19.26
CA GLY A 102 16.74 -5.85 19.14
C GLY A 102 16.88 -6.78 17.93
N ALA A 103 15.85 -6.90 17.09
CA ALA A 103 15.86 -7.74 15.88
C ALA A 103 15.80 -6.90 14.59
N VAL A 104 16.25 -7.48 13.48
CA VAL A 104 16.08 -6.95 12.13
C VAL A 104 15.10 -7.82 11.37
N LEU A 105 14.02 -7.20 10.87
CA LEU A 105 13.04 -7.84 10.00
C LEU A 105 13.24 -7.34 8.58
N GLY A 106 13.30 -8.25 7.61
CA GLY A 106 13.42 -7.92 6.19
C GLY A 106 12.34 -8.61 5.36
N CYS A 107 11.90 -7.95 4.30
CA CYS A 107 10.87 -8.47 3.40
C CYS A 107 11.24 -8.26 1.93
N GLN A 108 10.38 -8.75 1.02
CA GLN A 108 10.50 -8.63 -0.43
C GLN A 108 11.72 -9.33 -1.02
N VAL A 109 12.16 -10.44 -0.41
CA VAL A 109 13.30 -11.23 -0.89
C VAL A 109 12.84 -12.26 -1.90
N GLU A 110 13.46 -12.25 -3.09
CA GLU A 110 13.28 -13.28 -4.13
C GLU A 110 14.62 -13.90 -4.50
N GLU A 111 14.63 -15.23 -4.68
CA GLU A 111 15.83 -15.95 -5.10
C GLU A 111 16.37 -15.45 -6.45
N SER A 112 15.44 -15.17 -7.37
CA SER A 112 15.74 -14.73 -8.75
C SER A 112 16.39 -13.35 -8.83
N GLN A 113 16.23 -12.50 -7.80
CA GLN A 113 16.78 -11.15 -7.80
C GLN A 113 18.30 -11.11 -7.63
N PHE A 114 18.89 -12.14 -7.02
CA PHE A 114 20.31 -12.18 -6.70
C PHE A 114 21.17 -12.71 -7.84
N GLU A 115 22.37 -12.17 -7.94
CA GLU A 115 23.43 -12.69 -8.84
C GLU A 115 23.77 -14.15 -8.51
N GLU A 116 23.73 -14.51 -7.22
CA GLU A 116 24.00 -15.85 -6.70
C GLU A 116 22.91 -16.88 -7.02
N LYS A 117 21.72 -16.42 -7.51
CA LYS A 117 20.57 -17.26 -7.87
C LYS A 117 20.12 -18.22 -6.76
N ARG A 118 20.26 -17.79 -5.52
CA ARG A 118 19.82 -18.51 -4.33
C ARG A 118 19.46 -17.55 -3.21
N PHE A 119 18.65 -17.99 -2.27
CA PHE A 119 18.42 -17.25 -1.04
C PHE A 119 19.70 -17.18 -0.19
N PRO A 120 19.88 -16.09 0.60
CA PRO A 120 20.94 -16.01 1.57
C PRO A 120 20.76 -17.10 2.64
N ASP A 121 21.80 -17.83 2.96
CA ASP A 121 21.81 -18.75 4.09
C ASP A 121 22.19 -18.00 5.39
N ARG A 122 22.12 -18.71 6.54
CA ARG A 122 22.45 -18.13 7.84
C ARG A 122 23.86 -17.56 7.92
N TYR A 123 24.83 -18.17 7.22
CA TYR A 123 26.22 -17.73 7.25
C TYR A 123 26.45 -16.43 6.48
N VAL A 124 25.65 -16.20 5.44
CA VAL A 124 25.59 -14.92 4.75
C VAL A 124 25.06 -13.85 5.69
N LEU A 125 23.94 -14.13 6.36
CA LEU A 125 23.30 -13.18 7.27
C LEU A 125 24.18 -12.86 8.50
N ASP A 126 24.84 -13.87 9.08
CA ASP A 126 25.73 -13.70 10.23
C ASP A 126 26.93 -12.78 9.96
N ARG A 127 27.38 -12.67 8.69
CA ARG A 127 28.48 -11.76 8.33
C ARG A 127 28.12 -10.29 8.52
N TYR A 128 26.84 -9.94 8.35
CA TYR A 128 26.39 -8.55 8.37
C TYR A 128 25.63 -8.19 9.67
N CYS A 129 25.05 -9.18 10.33
CA CYS A 129 24.33 -9.02 11.58
C CYS A 129 24.66 -10.16 12.54
N SER A 130 25.84 -10.06 13.17
CA SER A 130 26.35 -11.07 14.08
C SER A 130 25.94 -10.86 15.54
N ASP A 131 25.21 -9.81 15.85
CA ASP A 131 24.90 -9.36 17.22
C ASP A 131 23.38 -9.27 17.50
N SER A 132 22.56 -9.64 16.53
CA SER A 132 21.10 -9.52 16.64
C SER A 132 20.39 -10.53 15.76
N PRO A 133 19.19 -10.98 16.18
CA PRO A 133 18.33 -11.81 15.35
C PRO A 133 17.99 -11.11 14.02
N VAL A 134 18.05 -11.87 12.92
CA VAL A 134 17.62 -11.46 11.58
C VAL A 134 16.59 -12.45 11.09
N VAL A 135 15.42 -11.95 10.69
CA VAL A 135 14.38 -12.75 10.06
C VAL A 135 14.00 -12.09 8.74
N LEU A 136 14.19 -12.80 7.65
CA LEU A 136 13.82 -12.35 6.32
C LEU A 136 12.63 -13.17 5.80
N PHE A 137 11.73 -12.50 5.10
CA PHE A 137 10.58 -13.10 4.45
C PHE A 137 10.72 -13.00 2.94
N SER A 138 10.50 -14.11 2.25
CA SER A 138 10.38 -14.08 0.79
C SER A 138 9.15 -13.27 0.38
N LYS A 139 9.15 -12.74 -0.83
CA LYS A 139 8.10 -11.86 -1.37
C LYS A 139 6.70 -12.47 -1.24
N GLU A 140 6.58 -13.78 -1.44
CA GLU A 140 5.30 -14.50 -1.36
C GLU A 140 5.12 -15.26 -0.03
N TYR A 141 6.05 -15.09 0.92
CA TYR A 141 6.06 -15.71 2.27
C TYR A 141 6.21 -17.24 2.38
N PRO A 142 6.44 -18.03 1.34
CA PRO A 142 6.62 -19.47 1.53
C PRO A 142 7.97 -19.81 2.19
N VAL A 143 8.93 -18.88 2.19
CA VAL A 143 10.28 -19.10 2.73
C VAL A 143 10.63 -18.00 3.73
N SER A 144 11.21 -18.41 4.86
CA SER A 144 11.84 -17.52 5.81
C SER A 144 13.31 -17.87 5.94
N MET A 145 14.18 -16.88 5.98
CA MET A 145 15.61 -17.03 6.15
C MET A 145 16.01 -16.40 7.49
N LEU A 146 16.74 -17.15 8.29
CA LEU A 146 17.16 -16.76 9.63
C LEU A 146 18.66 -16.81 9.77
N ASN A 147 19.22 -15.93 10.59
CA ASN A 147 20.61 -16.03 11.02
C ASN A 147 20.75 -16.94 12.26
N THR A 148 21.96 -17.06 12.79
CA THR A 148 22.23 -17.96 13.96
C THR A 148 21.61 -17.41 15.25
N HIS A 149 21.30 -16.11 15.33
CA HIS A 149 20.73 -15.48 16.53
C HIS A 149 19.19 -15.48 16.57
N ALA A 150 18.50 -15.86 15.45
CA ALA A 150 17.04 -15.84 15.33
C ALA A 150 16.35 -17.11 15.81
#